data_1a0e78361fd7ad6700c32843a3e3fc7e
#
_entry.id   1a0e78361fd7ad6700c32843a3e3fc7e
#
_cell.length_a   1.000
_cell.length_b   1.000
_cell.length_c   1.000
_cell.angle_alpha   90.00
_cell.angle_beta   90.00
_cell.angle_gamma   90.00
#
_symmetry.space_group_name_H-M   'P 1'
#
loop_
_entity.id
_entity.type
_entity.pdbx_description
1 polymer ?
#
loop_
_entity_poly.entity_id
_entity_poly.type
_entity_poly.pdbx_seq_one_letter_code
_entity_poly.pdbx_strand_id
1 'polypeptide(L)'
;MVAPVDPLDPETEVEPENKPEIPEDQGRLSLDFVSRFNFETQKISVSDQTYYAQPQRLLNEDGTVNETEERPNYVQISDRRAANERNGWQLSVTQNGQFRNESGHELIGSEIQLFNQELVTAQGGTIPELQEEPVQRIVPNTRKVLIQANGESGTGTWIYRFGDQQTADKSVGLYVPGGTNPEATNYSTKLTWELSAVPDN
;
A
#
# COMPACT_ATOMS: atom_id res chain seq x y z
N MET A 1 0.97 -14.67 11.26
CA MET A 1 0.86 -13.99 9.96
C MET A 1 0.04 -14.87 9.04
N VAL A 2 -0.83 -14.30 8.21
CA VAL A 2 -1.59 -15.03 7.17
C VAL A 2 -0.77 -14.94 5.87
N ALA A 3 -0.75 -16.01 5.07
CA ALA A 3 -0.08 -15.98 3.77
C ALA A 3 -0.69 -14.89 2.87
N PRO A 4 0.09 -14.22 2.03
CA PRO A 4 -0.45 -13.30 1.05
C PRO A 4 -1.40 -14.00 0.10
N VAL A 5 -2.53 -13.33 -0.21
CA VAL A 5 -3.50 -13.80 -1.20
C VAL A 5 -3.55 -12.87 -2.40
N ASP A 6 -4.07 -13.39 -3.51
CA ASP A 6 -4.17 -12.64 -4.77
C ASP A 6 -5.16 -11.48 -4.60
N PRO A 7 -4.75 -10.23 -4.82
CA PRO A 7 -5.65 -9.08 -4.69
C PRO A 7 -6.79 -9.06 -5.73
N LEU A 8 -6.72 -9.88 -6.77
CA LEU A 8 -7.81 -10.06 -7.75
C LEU A 8 -8.68 -11.30 -7.46
N ASP A 9 -8.14 -12.27 -6.71
CA ASP A 9 -8.83 -13.50 -6.30
C ASP A 9 -8.47 -13.86 -4.85
N PRO A 10 -9.11 -13.24 -3.85
CA PRO A 10 -8.74 -13.38 -2.43
C PRO A 10 -8.87 -14.81 -1.85
N GLU A 11 -9.39 -15.76 -2.59
CA GLU A 11 -9.43 -17.18 -2.21
C GLU A 11 -8.12 -17.91 -2.52
N THR A 12 -7.26 -17.33 -3.37
CA THR A 12 -6.02 -17.93 -3.85
C THR A 12 -4.80 -17.37 -3.13
N GLU A 13 -3.99 -18.22 -2.49
CA GLU A 13 -2.69 -17.83 -1.93
C GLU A 13 -1.69 -17.58 -3.06
N VAL A 14 -0.86 -16.57 -2.88
CA VAL A 14 0.16 -16.16 -3.85
C VAL A 14 1.49 -15.87 -3.18
N GLU A 15 2.56 -15.89 -3.98
CA GLU A 15 3.90 -15.46 -3.58
C GLU A 15 4.24 -14.13 -4.28
N PRO A 16 4.06 -12.98 -3.62
CA PRO A 16 4.41 -11.69 -4.20
C PRO A 16 5.92 -11.51 -4.33
N GLU A 17 6.34 -10.88 -5.44
CA GLU A 17 7.70 -10.38 -5.59
C GLU A 17 8.00 -9.28 -4.54
N ASN A 18 9.25 -9.19 -4.11
CA ASN A 18 9.73 -8.10 -3.23
C ASN A 18 8.99 -7.99 -1.89
N LYS A 19 8.67 -9.12 -1.25
CA LYS A 19 8.07 -9.11 0.07
C LYS A 19 8.86 -8.22 1.03
N PRO A 20 8.21 -7.32 1.77
CA PRO A 20 8.86 -6.56 2.84
C PRO A 20 9.20 -7.48 4.01
N GLU A 21 10.21 -7.09 4.78
CA GLU A 21 10.43 -7.69 6.10
C GLU A 21 9.34 -7.19 7.05
N ILE A 22 8.47 -8.08 7.46
CA ILE A 22 7.38 -7.79 8.40
C ILE A 22 7.65 -8.60 9.67
N PRO A 23 7.50 -8.00 10.88
CA PRO A 23 7.67 -8.74 12.13
C PRO A 23 6.76 -9.98 12.19
N GLU A 24 7.32 -11.14 12.52
CA GLU A 24 6.57 -12.41 12.56
C GLU A 24 5.55 -12.45 13.71
N ASP A 25 5.85 -11.80 14.82
CA ASP A 25 5.00 -11.78 16.02
C ASP A 25 4.22 -10.47 16.15
N GLN A 26 3.17 -10.32 15.31
CA GLN A 26 2.26 -9.19 15.35
C GLN A 26 0.97 -9.47 16.14
N GLY A 27 0.83 -10.70 16.65
CA GLY A 27 -0.40 -11.11 17.32
C GLY A 27 -1.54 -11.48 16.37
N ARG A 28 -2.79 -11.25 16.82
CA ARG A 28 -4.00 -11.62 16.07
C ARG A 28 -4.54 -10.52 15.18
N LEU A 29 -4.09 -9.28 15.37
CA LEU A 29 -4.29 -8.15 14.45
C LEU A 29 -2.97 -7.91 13.76
N SER A 30 -2.87 -8.14 12.46
CA SER A 30 -1.59 -8.14 11.74
C SER A 30 -1.67 -7.48 10.37
N LEU A 31 -0.57 -6.83 10.00
CA LEU A 31 -0.24 -6.52 8.61
C LEU A 31 0.48 -7.72 8.02
N ASP A 32 -0.12 -8.41 7.06
CA ASP A 32 0.43 -9.64 6.50
C ASP A 32 1.30 -9.37 5.27
N PHE A 33 0.96 -8.34 4.50
CA PHE A 33 1.70 -7.94 3.31
C PHE A 33 1.50 -6.46 2.99
N VAL A 34 2.52 -5.85 2.39
CA VAL A 34 2.50 -4.49 1.85
C VAL A 34 3.32 -4.45 0.57
N SER A 35 2.75 -4.02 -0.55
CA SER A 35 3.49 -3.80 -1.79
C SER A 35 4.55 -2.71 -1.63
N ARG A 36 5.71 -2.92 -2.26
CA ARG A 36 6.73 -1.87 -2.43
C ARG A 36 6.44 -1.11 -3.71
N PHE A 37 6.33 0.19 -3.62
CA PHE A 37 6.06 1.03 -4.78
C PHE A 37 7.36 1.33 -5.53
N ASN A 38 7.46 0.82 -6.75
CA ASN A 38 8.58 1.03 -7.64
C ASN A 38 8.14 1.88 -8.84
N PHE A 39 8.64 3.11 -8.91
CA PHE A 39 8.31 4.05 -9.99
C PHE A 39 9.24 3.93 -11.20
N GLU A 40 10.15 2.94 -11.20
CA GLU A 40 11.08 2.64 -12.29
C GLU A 40 11.91 3.86 -12.76
N THR A 41 12.46 3.77 -13.95
CA THR A 41 13.23 4.85 -14.58
C THR A 41 12.28 5.81 -15.29
N GLN A 42 12.26 7.06 -14.86
CA GLN A 42 11.40 8.09 -15.41
C GLN A 42 12.19 9.18 -16.14
N LYS A 43 11.55 9.81 -17.11
CA LYS A 43 12.13 10.97 -17.79
C LYS A 43 12.08 12.20 -16.88
N ILE A 44 13.18 12.92 -16.79
CA ILE A 44 13.23 14.22 -16.11
C ILE A 44 12.34 15.21 -16.84
N SER A 45 11.50 15.93 -16.10
CA SER A 45 10.62 16.99 -16.59
C SER A 45 10.80 18.27 -15.79
N VAL A 46 10.63 19.39 -16.46
CA VAL A 46 10.58 20.73 -15.83
C VAL A 46 9.16 21.14 -15.46
N SER A 47 8.16 20.37 -15.88
CA SER A 47 6.74 20.56 -15.57
C SER A 47 6.28 19.55 -14.53
N ASP A 48 5.16 19.85 -13.88
CA ASP A 48 4.50 18.90 -12.99
C ASP A 48 4.27 17.56 -13.68
N GLN A 49 4.58 16.49 -13.00
CA GLN A 49 4.39 15.13 -13.51
C GLN A 49 3.78 14.24 -12.43
N THR A 50 3.02 13.25 -12.87
CA THR A 50 2.66 12.10 -12.06
C THR A 50 3.24 10.85 -12.73
N TYR A 51 4.16 10.20 -12.04
CA TYR A 51 4.75 8.94 -12.46
C TYR A 51 4.02 7.81 -11.76
N TYR A 52 3.72 6.72 -12.47
CA TYR A 52 3.00 5.60 -11.87
C TYR A 52 3.94 4.48 -11.48
N ALA A 53 3.65 3.86 -10.35
CA ALA A 53 4.39 2.70 -9.89
C ALA A 53 4.06 1.48 -10.75
N GLN A 54 5.06 0.61 -10.90
CA GLN A 54 4.88 -0.71 -11.49
C GLN A 54 3.83 -1.49 -10.67
N PRO A 55 2.91 -2.21 -11.34
CA PRO A 55 2.03 -3.15 -10.67
C PRO A 55 2.81 -4.21 -9.87
N GLN A 56 2.16 -4.78 -8.86
CA GLN A 56 2.73 -5.89 -8.10
C GLN A 56 2.87 -7.11 -8.99
N ARG A 57 4.05 -7.73 -9.00
CA ARG A 57 4.30 -9.00 -9.66
C ARG A 57 4.29 -10.15 -8.67
N LEU A 58 4.01 -11.33 -9.17
CA LEU A 58 4.02 -12.57 -8.42
C LEU A 58 5.25 -13.41 -8.82
N LEU A 59 5.60 -14.36 -7.97
CA LEU A 59 6.61 -15.38 -8.29
C LEU A 59 5.93 -16.64 -8.82
N ASN A 60 6.59 -17.28 -9.76
CA ASN A 60 6.26 -18.64 -10.20
C ASN A 60 6.66 -19.67 -9.13
N GLU A 61 6.21 -20.91 -9.26
CA GLU A 61 6.58 -22.00 -8.34
C GLU A 61 8.08 -22.26 -8.23
N ASP A 62 8.85 -21.93 -9.27
CA ASP A 62 10.31 -22.02 -9.27
C ASP A 62 11.05 -20.82 -8.66
N GLY A 63 10.29 -19.84 -8.15
CA GLY A 63 10.81 -18.61 -7.55
C GLY A 63 11.22 -17.52 -8.55
N THR A 64 11.03 -17.72 -9.83
CA THR A 64 11.24 -16.66 -10.85
C THR A 64 10.05 -15.70 -10.89
N VAL A 65 10.28 -14.47 -11.35
CA VAL A 65 9.21 -13.49 -11.50
C VAL A 65 8.29 -13.88 -12.65
N ASN A 66 6.98 -13.87 -12.40
CA ASN A 66 5.98 -14.03 -13.46
C ASN A 66 5.86 -12.70 -14.21
N GLU A 67 6.40 -12.67 -15.44
CA GLU A 67 6.42 -11.48 -16.32
C GLU A 67 5.11 -11.29 -17.10
N THR A 68 4.16 -12.22 -16.97
CA THR A 68 2.93 -12.23 -17.78
C THR A 68 1.69 -11.82 -17.03
N GLU A 69 1.76 -11.75 -15.70
CA GLU A 69 0.65 -11.44 -14.83
C GLU A 69 0.98 -10.31 -13.87
N GLU A 70 0.16 -9.29 -13.88
CA GLU A 70 0.26 -8.13 -13.00
C GLU A 70 -0.92 -8.09 -12.03
N ARG A 71 -0.67 -7.57 -10.84
CA ARG A 71 -1.67 -7.37 -9.80
C ARG A 71 -1.66 -5.92 -9.33
N PRO A 72 -2.79 -5.37 -8.87
CA PRO A 72 -2.75 -4.08 -8.18
C PRO A 72 -1.79 -4.14 -7.00
N ASN A 73 -1.11 -3.03 -6.72
CA ASN A 73 -0.40 -2.86 -5.46
C ASN A 73 -1.42 -2.91 -4.30
N TYR A 74 -1.06 -3.54 -3.20
CA TYR A 74 -2.00 -3.76 -2.10
C TYR A 74 -1.37 -3.87 -0.72
N VAL A 75 -2.21 -3.80 0.29
CA VAL A 75 -1.92 -4.08 1.69
C VAL A 75 -2.87 -5.18 2.16
N GLN A 76 -2.35 -6.21 2.80
CA GLN A 76 -3.15 -7.26 3.41
C GLN A 76 -3.16 -7.13 4.93
N ILE A 77 -4.35 -7.16 5.51
CA ILE A 77 -4.61 -6.98 6.93
C ILE A 77 -5.43 -8.19 7.41
N SER A 78 -5.10 -8.73 8.59
CA SER A 78 -5.91 -9.76 9.21
C SER A 78 -6.25 -9.40 10.65
N ASP A 79 -7.55 -9.46 10.97
CA ASP A 79 -8.08 -9.39 12.33
C ASP A 79 -8.67 -10.74 12.76
N ARG A 80 -7.89 -11.50 13.53
CA ARG A 80 -8.26 -12.81 14.06
C ARG A 80 -8.52 -12.78 15.57
N ARG A 81 -8.73 -11.59 16.13
CA ARG A 81 -9.07 -11.44 17.55
C ARG A 81 -10.43 -12.07 17.84
N ALA A 82 -10.64 -12.51 19.08
CA ALA A 82 -11.94 -13.00 19.52
C ALA A 82 -12.96 -11.84 19.58
N ALA A 83 -14.25 -12.13 19.49
CA ALA A 83 -15.29 -11.10 19.44
C ALA A 83 -15.25 -10.13 20.63
N ASN A 84 -14.91 -10.63 21.82
CA ASN A 84 -14.76 -9.83 23.03
C ASN A 84 -13.45 -8.98 23.10
N GLU A 85 -12.54 -9.15 22.14
CA GLU A 85 -11.28 -8.41 22.03
C GLU A 85 -11.30 -7.41 20.86
N ARG A 86 -12.39 -7.39 20.08
CA ARG A 86 -12.55 -6.57 18.89
C ARG A 86 -13.30 -5.29 19.18
N ASN A 87 -12.59 -4.16 19.12
CA ASN A 87 -13.19 -2.82 19.23
C ASN A 87 -12.91 -1.99 17.96
N GLY A 88 -12.44 -2.66 16.93
CA GLY A 88 -12.00 -2.05 15.68
C GLY A 88 -10.49 -1.92 15.56
N TRP A 89 -10.07 -1.36 14.43
CA TRP A 89 -8.67 -1.08 14.10
C TRP A 89 -8.58 0.05 13.07
N GLN A 90 -7.40 0.59 12.92
CA GLN A 90 -7.13 1.68 12.00
C GLN A 90 -5.83 1.41 11.25
N LEU A 91 -5.86 1.55 9.93
CA LEU A 91 -4.67 1.55 9.08
C LEU A 91 -4.28 2.98 8.73
N SER A 92 -3.03 3.31 8.94
CA SER A 92 -2.46 4.59 8.52
C SER A 92 -1.11 4.40 7.85
N VAL A 93 -0.69 5.43 7.11
CA VAL A 93 0.60 5.50 6.46
C VAL A 93 1.25 6.87 6.68
N THR A 94 2.56 6.88 6.79
CA THR A 94 3.38 8.09 6.84
C THR A 94 4.52 7.97 5.84
N GLN A 95 4.65 8.93 4.93
CA GLN A 95 5.86 9.08 4.10
C GLN A 95 6.91 9.80 4.94
N ASN A 96 8.06 9.14 5.18
CA ASN A 96 9.12 9.66 6.05
C ASN A 96 10.07 10.57 5.28
N GLY A 97 9.67 11.82 5.10
CA GLY A 97 10.41 12.82 4.34
C GLY A 97 10.13 12.79 2.84
N GLN A 98 10.78 13.68 2.12
CA GLN A 98 10.73 13.76 0.66
C GLN A 98 11.47 12.58 0.01
N PHE A 99 11.19 12.33 -1.26
CA PHE A 99 12.07 11.50 -2.08
C PHE A 99 13.44 12.15 -2.18
N ARG A 100 14.48 11.41 -1.82
CA ARG A 100 15.86 11.92 -1.69
C ARG A 100 16.84 10.98 -2.37
N ASN A 101 17.86 11.57 -3.00
CA ASN A 101 18.98 10.83 -3.56
C ASN A 101 20.15 10.71 -2.55
N GLU A 102 21.18 9.96 -2.92
CA GLU A 102 22.37 9.75 -2.07
C GLU A 102 23.14 11.03 -1.78
N SER A 103 23.13 12.01 -2.69
CA SER A 103 23.79 13.30 -2.48
C SER A 103 23.00 14.26 -1.58
N GLY A 104 21.78 13.89 -1.22
CA GLY A 104 20.92 14.67 -0.35
C GLY A 104 19.96 15.60 -1.07
N HIS A 105 19.93 15.61 -2.41
CA HIS A 105 18.94 16.36 -3.17
C HIS A 105 17.54 15.76 -2.98
N GLU A 106 16.56 16.62 -2.74
CA GLU A 106 15.18 16.25 -2.45
C GLU A 106 14.22 16.71 -3.56
N LEU A 107 13.23 15.89 -3.90
CA LEU A 107 12.11 16.28 -4.76
C LEU A 107 11.07 17.02 -3.92
N ILE A 108 11.33 18.29 -3.62
CA ILE A 108 10.51 19.11 -2.71
C ILE A 108 9.07 19.24 -3.24
N GLY A 109 8.09 18.92 -2.38
CA GLY A 109 6.66 18.96 -2.72
C GLY A 109 6.17 17.71 -3.46
N SER A 110 7.04 16.70 -3.64
CA SER A 110 6.57 15.40 -4.14
C SER A 110 5.73 14.67 -3.10
N GLU A 111 4.71 13.96 -3.58
CA GLU A 111 3.81 13.16 -2.73
C GLU A 111 3.39 11.89 -3.44
N ILE A 112 3.17 10.83 -2.67
CA ILE A 112 2.53 9.62 -3.18
C ILE A 112 1.03 9.83 -3.19
N GLN A 113 0.39 9.38 -4.27
CA GLN A 113 -1.04 9.47 -4.48
C GLN A 113 -1.60 8.08 -4.76
N LEU A 114 -2.61 7.66 -4.00
CA LEU A 114 -3.29 6.38 -4.18
C LEU A 114 -4.65 6.62 -4.83
N PHE A 115 -4.86 5.94 -5.95
CA PHE A 115 -6.09 6.03 -6.76
C PHE A 115 -6.84 4.70 -6.71
N ASN A 116 -8.12 4.73 -7.08
CA ASN A 116 -8.94 3.53 -7.27
C ASN A 116 -8.87 2.56 -6.08
N GLN A 117 -8.93 3.11 -4.87
CA GLN A 117 -8.86 2.30 -3.65
C GLN A 117 -10.08 1.41 -3.50
N GLU A 118 -9.86 0.18 -3.09
CA GLU A 118 -10.91 -0.81 -2.86
C GLU A 118 -10.54 -1.77 -1.73
N LEU A 119 -11.54 -2.23 -0.99
CA LEU A 119 -11.42 -3.30 -0.01
C LEU A 119 -12.10 -4.56 -0.54
N VAL A 120 -11.37 -5.67 -0.56
CA VAL A 120 -11.89 -6.98 -0.95
C VAL A 120 -11.53 -8.04 0.10
N THR A 121 -12.35 -9.07 0.18
CA THR A 121 -12.16 -10.22 1.08
C THR A 121 -12.83 -11.45 0.52
N ALA A 122 -12.25 -12.64 0.77
CA ALA A 122 -12.88 -13.92 0.46
C ALA A 122 -13.95 -14.33 1.49
N GLN A 123 -13.87 -13.78 2.70
CA GLN A 123 -14.67 -14.26 3.84
C GLN A 123 -16.01 -13.54 4.00
N GLY A 124 -16.20 -12.42 3.30
CA GLY A 124 -17.35 -11.56 3.52
C GLY A 124 -17.29 -10.86 4.90
N GLY A 125 -18.39 -10.24 5.26
CA GLY A 125 -18.51 -9.52 6.53
C GLY A 125 -18.77 -8.03 6.36
N THR A 126 -18.77 -7.30 7.46
CA THR A 126 -18.97 -5.85 7.44
C THR A 126 -17.69 -5.15 7.00
N ILE A 127 -17.81 -4.40 5.91
CA ILE A 127 -16.68 -3.69 5.28
C ILE A 127 -16.21 -2.55 6.19
N PRO A 128 -14.91 -2.40 6.44
CA PRO A 128 -14.34 -1.21 7.06
C PRO A 128 -14.58 0.06 6.24
N GLU A 129 -14.51 1.21 6.89
CA GLU A 129 -14.67 2.50 6.24
C GLU A 129 -13.37 2.94 5.56
N LEU A 130 -13.47 3.26 4.27
CA LEU A 130 -12.42 3.95 3.50
C LEU A 130 -12.59 5.48 3.62
N GLN A 131 -11.49 6.21 3.44
CA GLN A 131 -11.57 7.66 3.27
C GLN A 131 -12.32 7.99 1.96
N GLU A 132 -13.19 9.02 2.02
CA GLU A 132 -14.10 9.36 0.92
C GLU A 132 -13.40 10.03 -0.29
N GLU A 133 -12.23 10.64 -0.07
CA GLU A 133 -11.53 11.32 -1.15
C GLU A 133 -11.15 10.33 -2.26
N PRO A 134 -11.38 10.67 -3.53
CA PRO A 134 -11.08 9.78 -4.66
C PRO A 134 -9.58 9.54 -4.84
N VAL A 135 -8.75 10.44 -4.32
CA VAL A 135 -7.28 10.35 -4.33
C VAL A 135 -6.76 10.51 -2.91
N GLN A 136 -6.11 9.48 -2.39
CA GLN A 136 -5.46 9.55 -1.10
C GLN A 136 -4.06 10.14 -1.28
N ARG A 137 -3.86 11.38 -0.84
CA ARG A 137 -2.57 12.08 -0.89
C ARG A 137 -1.78 11.80 0.38
N ILE A 138 -0.58 11.26 0.22
CA ILE A 138 0.34 11.00 1.33
C ILE A 138 1.36 12.13 1.38
N VAL A 139 1.02 13.15 2.18
CA VAL A 139 1.88 14.32 2.38
C VAL A 139 3.06 13.92 3.27
N PRO A 140 4.32 14.20 2.85
CA PRO A 140 5.50 13.84 3.64
C PRO A 140 5.43 14.33 5.09
N ASN A 141 5.86 13.46 6.01
CA ASN A 141 5.88 13.69 7.46
C ASN A 141 4.50 13.89 8.10
N THR A 142 3.43 13.56 7.39
CA THR A 142 2.06 13.63 7.91
C THR A 142 1.45 12.23 7.93
N ARG A 143 0.96 11.81 9.10
CA ARG A 143 0.24 10.55 9.25
C ARG A 143 -1.12 10.65 8.55
N LYS A 144 -1.39 9.78 7.60
CA LYS A 144 -2.67 9.68 6.88
C LYS A 144 -3.39 8.40 7.30
N VAL A 145 -4.58 8.54 7.88
CA VAL A 145 -5.47 7.41 8.10
C VAL A 145 -6.13 7.05 6.77
N LEU A 146 -6.13 5.78 6.42
CA LEU A 146 -6.68 5.26 5.16
C LEU A 146 -7.92 4.40 5.37
N ILE A 147 -7.93 3.59 6.44
CA ILE A 147 -9.02 2.67 6.76
C ILE A 147 -9.35 2.77 8.24
N GLN A 148 -10.63 2.70 8.54
CA GLN A 148 -11.12 2.60 9.91
C GLN A 148 -12.16 1.48 10.03
N ALA A 149 -11.89 0.52 10.88
CA ALA A 149 -12.81 -0.54 11.25
C ALA A 149 -13.39 -0.23 12.64
N ASN A 150 -14.70 -0.30 12.77
CA ASN A 150 -15.42 -0.05 14.02
C ASN A 150 -16.18 -1.30 14.44
N GLY A 151 -16.09 -1.67 15.74
CA GLY A 151 -16.81 -2.81 16.28
C GLY A 151 -16.54 -4.10 15.52
N GLU A 152 -17.55 -4.67 14.90
CA GLU A 152 -17.48 -5.94 14.17
C GLU A 152 -16.98 -5.80 12.72
N SER A 153 -16.76 -4.58 12.22
CA SER A 153 -16.25 -4.41 10.87
C SER A 153 -14.78 -4.80 10.76
N GLY A 154 -14.36 -5.27 9.59
CA GLY A 154 -12.96 -5.59 9.31
C GLY A 154 -12.44 -6.88 9.95
N THR A 155 -13.34 -7.78 10.39
CA THR A 155 -12.97 -9.11 10.89
C THR A 155 -12.50 -10.00 9.76
N GLY A 156 -11.49 -10.83 10.02
CA GLY A 156 -10.91 -11.74 9.03
C GLY A 156 -9.80 -11.10 8.22
N THR A 157 -9.57 -11.56 6.99
CA THR A 157 -8.52 -11.06 6.11
C THR A 157 -9.11 -10.09 5.09
N TRP A 158 -8.53 -8.90 5.04
CA TRP A 158 -8.90 -7.82 4.13
C TRP A 158 -7.73 -7.40 3.26
N ILE A 159 -8.02 -7.18 1.99
CA ILE A 159 -7.07 -6.67 1.02
C ILE A 159 -7.49 -5.24 0.65
N TYR A 160 -6.64 -4.30 0.97
CA TYR A 160 -6.73 -2.91 0.52
C TYR A 160 -5.89 -2.76 -0.72
N ARG A 161 -6.52 -2.74 -1.88
CA ARG A 161 -5.88 -2.68 -3.18
C ARG A 161 -6.07 -1.34 -3.87
N PHE A 162 -5.13 -1.01 -4.74
CA PHE A 162 -5.14 0.21 -5.54
C PHE A 162 -5.32 -0.16 -7.01
N GLY A 163 -6.57 -0.10 -7.47
CA GLY A 163 -6.97 -0.52 -8.80
C GLY A 163 -7.39 -1.98 -8.90
N ASP A 164 -7.65 -2.36 -10.14
CA ASP A 164 -8.05 -3.69 -10.57
C ASP A 164 -7.16 -4.17 -11.74
N GLN A 165 -7.56 -5.22 -12.44
CA GLN A 165 -6.83 -5.74 -13.59
C GLN A 165 -6.61 -4.71 -14.71
N GLN A 166 -7.48 -3.69 -14.83
CA GLN A 166 -7.43 -2.69 -15.90
C GLN A 166 -6.74 -1.39 -15.48
N THR A 167 -6.55 -1.19 -14.18
CA THR A 167 -6.10 0.08 -13.61
C THR A 167 -4.86 -0.05 -12.71
N ALA A 168 -4.34 -1.27 -12.51
CA ALA A 168 -3.19 -1.54 -11.65
C ALA A 168 -1.96 -0.66 -11.98
N ASP A 169 -1.72 -0.41 -13.26
CA ASP A 169 -0.58 0.36 -13.80
C ASP A 169 -0.70 1.88 -13.60
N LYS A 170 -1.81 2.37 -13.06
CA LYS A 170 -2.10 3.81 -12.89
C LYS A 170 -2.80 4.16 -11.58
N SER A 171 -2.68 3.30 -10.58
CA SER A 171 -3.37 3.49 -9.30
C SER A 171 -2.47 3.85 -8.12
N VAL A 172 -1.15 3.82 -8.29
CA VAL A 172 -0.19 4.38 -7.34
C VAL A 172 0.69 5.38 -8.08
N GLY A 173 0.54 6.67 -7.78
CA GLY A 173 1.26 7.75 -8.44
C GLY A 173 2.29 8.41 -7.51
N LEU A 174 3.37 8.89 -8.11
CA LEU A 174 4.30 9.85 -7.52
C LEU A 174 4.11 11.18 -8.23
N TYR A 175 3.48 12.13 -7.57
CA TYR A 175 3.41 13.50 -8.05
C TYR A 175 4.74 14.22 -7.77
N VAL A 176 5.32 14.82 -8.77
CA VAL A 176 6.55 15.61 -8.68
C VAL A 176 6.28 17.00 -9.27
N PRO A 177 6.33 18.07 -8.46
CA PRO A 177 6.15 19.43 -8.96
C PRO A 177 7.24 19.83 -9.94
N GLY A 178 6.88 20.66 -10.91
CA GLY A 178 7.85 21.34 -11.75
C GLY A 178 8.80 22.22 -10.91
N GLY A 179 10.05 22.32 -11.36
CA GLY A 179 11.07 23.11 -10.66
C GLY A 179 11.81 22.36 -9.54
N THR A 180 11.53 21.09 -9.29
CA THR A 180 12.33 20.26 -8.36
C THR A 180 13.73 19.97 -8.87
N ASN A 181 13.99 20.21 -10.16
CA ASN A 181 15.28 19.97 -10.85
C ASN A 181 15.86 18.59 -10.56
N PRO A 182 15.16 17.50 -10.88
CA PRO A 182 15.65 16.16 -10.59
C PRO A 182 17.00 15.90 -11.26
N GLU A 183 17.90 15.26 -10.52
CA GLU A 183 19.18 14.77 -11.06
C GLU A 183 18.98 13.38 -11.69
N ALA A 184 19.84 12.99 -12.62
CA ALA A 184 19.80 11.67 -13.26
C ALA A 184 20.37 10.59 -12.32
N THR A 185 19.63 10.26 -11.27
CA THR A 185 20.02 9.31 -10.23
C THR A 185 18.79 8.71 -9.55
N ASN A 186 19.00 7.77 -8.63
CA ASN A 186 17.92 7.15 -7.87
C ASN A 186 17.42 8.04 -6.74
N TYR A 187 16.11 8.12 -6.59
CA TYR A 187 15.43 8.76 -5.47
C TYR A 187 14.60 7.74 -4.71
N SER A 188 14.62 7.82 -3.39
CA SER A 188 13.82 6.97 -2.53
C SER A 188 13.27 7.70 -1.31
N THR A 189 12.23 7.16 -0.74
CA THR A 189 11.73 7.50 0.59
C THR A 189 11.26 6.22 1.30
N LYS A 190 10.94 6.33 2.56
CA LYS A 190 10.37 5.21 3.34
C LYS A 190 8.93 5.51 3.68
N LEU A 191 8.09 4.50 3.59
CA LEU A 191 6.73 4.54 4.11
C LEU A 191 6.66 3.74 5.41
N THR A 192 6.08 4.33 6.44
CA THR A 192 5.70 3.61 7.67
C THR A 192 4.21 3.32 7.59
N TRP A 193 3.87 2.04 7.51
CA TRP A 193 2.51 1.56 7.63
C TRP A 193 2.25 1.16 9.09
N GLU A 194 1.15 1.62 9.64
CA GLU A 194 0.80 1.38 11.03
C GLU A 194 -0.63 0.85 11.13
N LEU A 195 -0.75 -0.33 11.71
CA LEU A 195 -2.02 -0.95 12.06
C LEU A 195 -2.18 -0.89 13.57
N SER A 196 -3.18 -0.16 14.04
CA SER A 196 -3.44 0.02 15.45
C SER A 196 -4.84 -0.44 15.83
N ALA A 197 -4.96 -1.14 16.96
CA ALA A 197 -6.26 -1.39 17.56
C ALA A 197 -6.85 -0.07 18.05
N VAL A 198 -8.16 0.13 17.84
CA VAL A 198 -8.85 1.27 18.43
C VAL A 198 -9.07 0.95 19.91
N PRO A 199 -8.63 1.83 20.84
CA PRO A 199 -8.88 1.61 22.26
C PRO A 199 -10.38 1.62 22.58
N ASP A 200 -10.77 0.87 23.62
CA ASP A 200 -12.09 1.00 24.24
C ASP A 200 -12.27 2.45 24.74
N ASN A 201 -13.36 3.08 24.36
CA ASN A 201 -13.81 4.35 24.94
C ASN A 201 -14.65 4.09 26.18
#